data_b1294af9be25c3e189df89678a6fd976
#
_entry.id   b1294af9be25c3e189df89678a6fd976
#
_cell.length_a   1.000
_cell.length_b   1.000
_cell.length_c   1.000
_cell.angle_alpha   90.00
_cell.angle_beta   90.00
_cell.angle_gamma   90.00
#
_symmetry.space_group_name_H-M   'P 1'
#
loop_
_entity.id
_entity.type
_entity.pdbx_description
1 polymer ?
#
loop_
_entity_poly.entity_id
_entity_poly.type
_entity_poly.pdbx_seq_one_letter_code
_entity_poly.pdbx_strand_id
1 'polypeptide(L)'
;MPRKKTVAASEFFQAKFDFGLEEVLTIPPIASHHGFKPSKYQEDIFSSVQDGTKAIVISAAPGSGKTTTIKELVPYLPLDASILMLAFNKDAAEQLKKKISALRKERKIPVVDCKTIHGLGATTLIRYGMGSNPTDHYRKYSRLAETYLQSVGIHDRDLTQALADFVDKVRITCPDQSEQSLWTVCHRFDFFDMLYQDTETWEVVLDAVPAIVQEGIRLARDEKAINFTDQVCLPVEMNLHPPQYDYVLIDEAQDLSPIQQTLVLRAWNGKGTFIAVGDRHQSIYGFAGASLRSIDEIINRTQAKEMPLSICYRCPQMVIDLAADIYPGIEASDAAGKGMIREILDTDVVYETQPGDLILCRYTAPLVDMCYELLRSGKKAIVRGRDLGRPVTGVISSIRTFCKQRRIQMTINNLAECADFYKSEQTAILSEDVTEVAEIERLNDKIDTLLCLYRAYRCESHTRSIDGFKEFISSFFKDDKKAHSNQITLSTGHRAKGLEYPRVFILQWDKLQEPHAKTNEELVQEMNIQYVMVTRVLWDKNNPDSGTLFLCRSEDDE
;
A
#
# COMPACT_ATOMS: atom_id res chain seq x y z
N MET A 1 -19.32 38.16 21.20
CA MET A 1 -18.85 38.11 19.78
C MET A 1 -19.55 36.95 19.10
N PRO A 2 -20.12 37.08 17.91
CA PRO A 2 -20.93 36.03 17.32
C PRO A 2 -20.04 34.90 16.80
N ARG A 3 -20.33 33.66 17.24
CA ARG A 3 -19.72 32.43 16.72
C ARG A 3 -19.92 32.37 15.20
N LYS A 4 -18.83 32.36 14.44
CA LYS A 4 -18.85 32.00 13.01
C LYS A 4 -19.35 30.57 12.90
N LYS A 5 -20.44 30.35 12.16
CA LYS A 5 -20.94 29.03 11.80
C LYS A 5 -19.87 28.33 10.99
N THR A 6 -19.32 27.27 11.55
CA THR A 6 -18.55 26.26 10.83
C THR A 6 -19.50 25.61 9.82
N VAL A 7 -19.22 25.73 8.54
CA VAL A 7 -19.95 25.01 7.48
C VAL A 7 -19.62 23.55 7.65
N ALA A 8 -20.61 22.72 7.87
CA ALA A 8 -20.44 21.29 8.12
C ALA A 8 -19.78 20.62 6.92
N ALA A 9 -18.75 19.82 7.16
CA ALA A 9 -18.05 19.04 6.15
C ALA A 9 -18.94 18.09 5.32
N SER A 10 -20.16 17.81 5.79
CA SER A 10 -21.18 17.06 5.04
C SER A 10 -21.57 17.73 3.72
N GLU A 11 -21.51 19.07 3.62
CA GLU A 11 -21.76 19.77 2.35
C GLU A 11 -20.57 19.69 1.38
N PHE A 12 -19.36 19.44 1.88
CA PHE A 12 -18.17 19.25 1.06
C PHE A 12 -18.17 17.91 0.28
N PHE A 13 -18.82 16.89 0.83
CA PHE A 13 -18.90 15.56 0.22
C PHE A 13 -20.09 15.37 -0.70
N GLN A 14 -21.09 16.26 -0.66
CA GLN A 14 -22.31 16.19 -1.49
C GLN A 14 -22.29 17.14 -2.70
N ALA A 15 -21.16 17.67 -3.12
CA ALA A 15 -21.08 18.39 -4.39
C ALA A 15 -21.52 17.44 -5.52
N LYS A 16 -22.79 17.49 -5.90
CA LYS A 16 -23.29 16.91 -7.15
C LYS A 16 -22.52 17.56 -8.28
N PHE A 17 -21.78 16.76 -9.02
CA PHE A 17 -21.17 17.18 -10.28
C PHE A 17 -22.30 17.37 -11.29
N ASP A 18 -22.71 18.62 -11.52
CA ASP A 18 -23.67 18.97 -12.56
C ASP A 18 -22.88 19.10 -13.87
N PHE A 19 -22.88 18.01 -14.67
CA PHE A 19 -22.22 17.98 -15.96
C PHE A 19 -23.17 18.53 -17.01
N GLY A 20 -22.97 19.79 -17.37
CA GLY A 20 -23.67 20.39 -18.52
C GLY A 20 -23.42 19.55 -19.78
N LEU A 21 -24.51 19.10 -20.38
CA LEU A 21 -24.49 18.36 -21.65
C LEU A 21 -24.01 19.31 -22.76
N GLU A 22 -22.83 19.05 -23.38
CA GLU A 22 -22.59 19.44 -24.76
C GLU A 22 -21.30 18.83 -25.34
N GLU A 23 -21.40 18.39 -26.61
CA GLU A 23 -20.45 17.77 -27.53
C GLU A 23 -20.12 16.29 -27.25
N VAL A 24 -20.82 15.43 -28.00
CA VAL A 24 -20.52 14.00 -28.11
C VAL A 24 -19.25 13.83 -28.94
N LEU A 25 -18.15 13.44 -28.31
CA LEU A 25 -16.91 13.06 -28.98
C LEU A 25 -17.16 11.82 -29.87
N THR A 26 -16.79 11.87 -31.14
CA THR A 26 -16.93 10.73 -32.04
C THR A 26 -15.88 9.66 -31.76
N ILE A 27 -16.32 8.46 -31.35
CA ILE A 27 -15.47 7.33 -30.98
C ILE A 27 -15.33 6.38 -32.19
N PRO A 28 -14.11 5.93 -32.56
CA PRO A 28 -13.93 5.00 -33.67
C PRO A 28 -14.46 3.59 -33.34
N PRO A 29 -14.96 2.81 -34.30
CA PRO A 29 -15.50 1.46 -34.06
C PRO A 29 -14.41 0.49 -33.61
N ILE A 30 -14.79 -0.53 -32.83
CA ILE A 30 -13.89 -1.61 -32.38
C ILE A 30 -13.48 -2.43 -33.63
N ALA A 31 -12.26 -2.21 -34.10
CA ALA A 31 -11.63 -3.05 -35.11
C ALA A 31 -10.54 -3.89 -34.46
N SER A 32 -10.42 -5.17 -34.86
CA SER A 32 -9.30 -6.03 -34.42
C SER A 32 -7.97 -5.44 -34.89
N HIS A 33 -7.21 -4.81 -34.01
CA HIS A 33 -5.96 -4.11 -34.35
C HIS A 33 -4.74 -4.95 -33.99
N HIS A 34 -3.95 -5.30 -34.99
CA HIS A 34 -2.56 -5.77 -34.90
C HIS A 34 -2.23 -6.71 -33.75
N GLY A 35 -2.77 -7.94 -33.75
CA GLY A 35 -2.31 -9.02 -32.86
C GLY A 35 -2.87 -9.03 -31.43
N PHE A 36 -3.49 -7.95 -30.93
CA PHE A 36 -4.22 -8.00 -29.67
C PHE A 36 -5.65 -8.53 -29.92
N LYS A 37 -5.96 -9.65 -29.27
CA LYS A 37 -7.31 -10.23 -29.28
C LYS A 37 -7.91 -9.98 -27.89
N PRO A 38 -8.88 -9.05 -27.77
CA PRO A 38 -9.52 -8.80 -26.47
C PRO A 38 -10.32 -10.02 -26.02
N SER A 39 -10.41 -10.21 -24.71
CA SER A 39 -11.36 -11.15 -24.13
C SER A 39 -12.78 -10.58 -24.18
N LYS A 40 -13.80 -11.44 -23.97
CA LYS A 40 -15.21 -11.02 -23.89
C LYS A 40 -15.41 -9.84 -22.92
N TYR A 41 -14.76 -9.87 -21.76
CA TYR A 41 -14.84 -8.79 -20.76
C TYR A 41 -14.21 -7.48 -21.25
N GLN A 42 -13.10 -7.57 -21.96
CA GLN A 42 -12.45 -6.38 -22.54
C GLN A 42 -13.27 -5.78 -23.68
N GLU A 43 -13.89 -6.63 -24.52
CA GLU A 43 -14.81 -6.18 -25.58
C GLU A 43 -16.02 -5.44 -24.98
N ASP A 44 -16.63 -5.99 -23.92
CA ASP A 44 -17.75 -5.36 -23.22
C ASP A 44 -17.36 -4.00 -22.62
N ILE A 45 -16.16 -3.91 -22.01
CA ILE A 45 -15.62 -2.67 -21.46
C ILE A 45 -15.41 -1.63 -22.57
N PHE A 46 -14.77 -2.01 -23.68
CA PHE A 46 -14.51 -1.10 -24.80
C PHE A 46 -15.82 -0.62 -25.45
N SER A 47 -16.80 -1.51 -25.64
CA SER A 47 -18.12 -1.17 -26.13
C SER A 47 -18.82 -0.19 -25.19
N SER A 48 -18.78 -0.43 -23.87
CA SER A 48 -19.41 0.45 -22.89
C SER A 48 -18.83 1.88 -22.90
N VAL A 49 -17.52 2.03 -23.17
CA VAL A 49 -16.89 3.35 -23.36
C VAL A 49 -17.35 4.00 -24.65
N GLN A 50 -17.46 3.22 -25.75
CA GLN A 50 -17.94 3.72 -27.05
C GLN A 50 -19.42 4.16 -26.99
N ASP A 51 -20.23 3.46 -26.18
CA ASP A 51 -21.63 3.81 -25.93
C ASP A 51 -21.79 5.08 -25.07
N GLY A 52 -20.68 5.71 -24.66
CA GLY A 52 -20.69 6.98 -23.91
C GLY A 52 -20.99 6.82 -22.43
N THR A 53 -20.78 5.63 -21.85
CA THR A 53 -20.88 5.43 -20.38
C THR A 53 -19.97 6.40 -19.65
N LYS A 54 -20.52 7.22 -18.76
CA LYS A 54 -19.77 8.31 -18.10
C LYS A 54 -18.72 7.84 -17.12
N ALA A 55 -19.02 6.80 -16.34
CA ALA A 55 -18.07 6.24 -15.40
C ALA A 55 -18.13 4.72 -15.39
N ILE A 56 -16.97 4.09 -15.38
CA ILE A 56 -16.81 2.63 -15.35
C ILE A 56 -15.81 2.27 -14.26
N VAL A 57 -16.18 1.33 -13.42
CA VAL A 57 -15.26 0.65 -12.52
C VAL A 57 -15.07 -0.78 -12.99
N ILE A 58 -13.82 -1.15 -13.24
CA ILE A 58 -13.43 -2.48 -13.68
C ILE A 58 -12.97 -3.27 -12.46
N SER A 59 -13.81 -4.21 -12.02
CA SER A 59 -13.48 -5.16 -10.94
C SER A 59 -12.66 -6.31 -11.53
N ALA A 60 -11.37 -6.27 -11.30
CA ALA A 60 -10.40 -7.09 -12.01
C ALA A 60 -9.76 -8.12 -11.09
N ALA A 61 -9.67 -9.37 -11.52
CA ALA A 61 -8.92 -10.42 -10.85
C ALA A 61 -7.39 -10.23 -10.97
N PRO A 62 -6.57 -10.89 -10.14
CA PRO A 62 -5.12 -10.93 -10.30
C PRO A 62 -4.73 -11.50 -11.67
N GLY A 63 -3.72 -10.88 -12.31
CA GLY A 63 -3.26 -11.38 -13.61
C GLY A 63 -4.26 -11.28 -14.76
N SER A 64 -5.38 -10.57 -14.60
CA SER A 64 -6.42 -10.41 -15.64
C SER A 64 -6.08 -9.41 -16.74
N GLY A 65 -4.91 -8.76 -16.65
CA GLY A 65 -4.49 -7.78 -17.64
C GLY A 65 -5.04 -6.37 -17.43
N LYS A 66 -5.25 -5.94 -16.16
CA LYS A 66 -5.69 -4.59 -15.78
C LYS A 66 -5.02 -3.48 -16.60
N THR A 67 -3.71 -3.36 -16.46
CA THR A 67 -2.90 -2.34 -17.16
C THR A 67 -2.96 -2.50 -18.69
N THR A 68 -3.08 -3.73 -19.20
CA THR A 68 -3.23 -4.00 -20.63
C THR A 68 -4.58 -3.49 -21.13
N THR A 69 -5.66 -3.74 -20.39
CA THR A 69 -7.01 -3.29 -20.75
C THR A 69 -7.07 -1.77 -20.90
N ILE A 70 -6.60 -1.02 -19.89
CA ILE A 70 -6.63 0.46 -19.97
C ILE A 70 -5.67 1.01 -21.05
N LYS A 71 -4.54 0.34 -21.32
CA LYS A 71 -3.63 0.70 -22.41
C LYS A 71 -4.27 0.45 -23.78
N GLU A 72 -4.85 -0.73 -23.99
CA GLU A 72 -5.46 -1.10 -25.29
C GLU A 72 -6.78 -0.37 -25.55
N LEU A 73 -7.39 0.24 -24.54
CA LEU A 73 -8.53 1.14 -24.72
C LEU A 73 -8.15 2.46 -25.40
N VAL A 74 -6.93 2.98 -25.16
CA VAL A 74 -6.49 4.30 -25.65
C VAL A 74 -6.68 4.51 -27.15
N PRO A 75 -6.37 3.55 -28.05
CA PRO A 75 -6.59 3.70 -29.48
C PRO A 75 -8.05 3.85 -29.92
N TYR A 76 -9.00 3.49 -29.06
CA TYR A 76 -10.43 3.61 -29.34
C TYR A 76 -11.03 4.95 -28.88
N LEU A 77 -10.23 5.79 -28.23
CA LEU A 77 -10.66 7.11 -27.77
C LEU A 77 -10.48 8.16 -28.88
N PRO A 78 -11.26 9.25 -28.86
CA PRO A 78 -11.14 10.32 -29.86
C PRO A 78 -9.72 10.91 -29.90
N LEU A 79 -9.22 11.18 -31.11
CA LEU A 79 -7.84 11.65 -31.31
C LEU A 79 -7.55 13.03 -30.72
N ASP A 80 -8.58 13.84 -30.59
CA ASP A 80 -8.55 15.19 -30.00
C ASP A 80 -8.80 15.20 -28.50
N ALA A 81 -9.16 14.05 -27.91
CA ALA A 81 -9.40 13.93 -26.49
C ALA A 81 -8.11 14.09 -25.66
N SER A 82 -8.25 14.75 -24.52
CA SER A 82 -7.23 14.81 -23.49
C SER A 82 -7.38 13.65 -22.51
N ILE A 83 -6.30 12.90 -22.29
CA ILE A 83 -6.33 11.68 -21.46
C ILE A 83 -5.33 11.79 -20.34
N LEU A 84 -5.78 11.51 -19.11
CA LEU A 84 -4.94 11.31 -17.93
C LEU A 84 -4.91 9.82 -17.58
N MET A 85 -3.71 9.23 -17.51
CA MET A 85 -3.50 7.90 -16.96
C MET A 85 -2.74 8.00 -15.64
N LEU A 86 -3.33 7.46 -14.58
CA LEU A 86 -2.78 7.51 -13.23
C LEU A 86 -2.32 6.13 -12.78
N ALA A 87 -1.11 6.08 -12.24
CA ALA A 87 -0.53 4.90 -11.60
C ALA A 87 -0.25 5.17 -10.13
N PHE A 88 -0.26 4.10 -9.33
CA PHE A 88 -0.06 4.18 -7.89
C PHE A 88 1.33 4.69 -7.50
N ASN A 89 2.39 4.26 -8.20
CA ASN A 89 3.77 4.63 -7.90
C ASN A 89 4.56 5.09 -9.14
N LYS A 90 5.75 5.64 -8.90
CA LYS A 90 6.61 6.20 -9.94
C LYS A 90 7.05 5.15 -10.98
N ASP A 91 7.42 3.95 -10.54
CA ASP A 91 7.86 2.88 -11.45
C ASP A 91 6.73 2.44 -12.38
N ALA A 92 5.51 2.30 -11.86
CA ALA A 92 4.33 1.98 -12.67
C ALA A 92 3.98 3.10 -13.66
N ALA A 93 4.07 4.37 -13.23
CA ALA A 93 3.85 5.51 -14.11
C ALA A 93 4.89 5.58 -15.25
N GLU A 94 6.16 5.30 -14.97
CA GLU A 94 7.22 5.24 -16.00
C GLU A 94 7.01 4.05 -16.96
N GLN A 95 6.57 2.90 -16.46
CA GLN A 95 6.24 1.76 -17.32
C GLN A 95 5.04 2.06 -18.22
N LEU A 96 3.97 2.68 -17.68
CA LEU A 96 2.83 3.14 -18.48
C LEU A 96 3.29 4.11 -19.57
N LYS A 97 4.09 5.12 -19.23
CA LYS A 97 4.63 6.08 -20.18
C LYS A 97 5.43 5.41 -21.30
N LYS A 98 6.26 4.40 -20.97
CA LYS A 98 6.99 3.61 -21.98
C LYS A 98 6.03 2.83 -22.90
N LYS A 99 5.02 2.16 -22.33
CA LYS A 99 4.02 1.38 -23.07
C LYS A 99 3.19 2.28 -24.01
N ILE A 100 2.75 3.46 -23.54
CA ILE A 100 2.03 4.45 -24.37
C ILE A 100 2.94 5.04 -25.45
N SER A 101 4.21 5.29 -25.14
CA SER A 101 5.17 5.77 -26.14
C SER A 101 5.45 4.74 -27.24
N ALA A 102 5.49 3.45 -26.91
CA ALA A 102 5.58 2.38 -27.89
C ALA A 102 4.32 2.32 -28.76
N LEU A 103 3.14 2.34 -28.14
CA LEU A 103 1.85 2.33 -28.85
C LEU A 103 1.71 3.51 -29.82
N ARG A 104 2.21 4.70 -29.45
CA ARG A 104 2.22 5.90 -30.31
C ARG A 104 3.11 5.75 -31.56
N LYS A 105 4.15 4.94 -31.51
CA LYS A 105 4.99 4.62 -32.68
C LYS A 105 4.30 3.70 -33.65
N GLU A 106 3.43 2.85 -33.16
CA GLU A 106 2.72 1.86 -33.95
C GLU A 106 1.40 2.40 -34.53
N ARG A 107 0.77 3.35 -33.82
CA ARG A 107 -0.58 3.85 -34.12
C ARG A 107 -0.70 5.33 -33.81
N LYS A 108 -1.62 6.00 -34.53
CA LYS A 108 -2.08 7.33 -34.15
C LYS A 108 -3.02 7.20 -32.95
N ILE A 109 -2.65 7.78 -31.84
CA ILE A 109 -3.42 7.79 -30.59
C ILE A 109 -3.54 9.20 -30.05
N PRO A 110 -4.55 9.50 -29.20
CA PRO A 110 -4.70 10.80 -28.55
C PRO A 110 -3.52 11.12 -27.62
N VAL A 111 -3.49 12.36 -27.14
CA VAL A 111 -2.47 12.78 -26.18
C VAL A 111 -2.77 12.21 -24.81
N VAL A 112 -1.84 11.41 -24.27
CA VAL A 112 -1.96 10.78 -22.96
C VAL A 112 -0.91 11.34 -22.03
N ASP A 113 -1.35 11.85 -20.90
CA ASP A 113 -0.51 12.33 -19.78
C ASP A 113 -0.45 11.21 -18.72
N CYS A 114 0.72 10.61 -18.54
CA CYS A 114 0.93 9.52 -17.58
C CYS A 114 1.62 10.06 -16.33
N LYS A 115 0.96 9.96 -15.16
CA LYS A 115 1.44 10.51 -13.88
C LYS A 115 1.15 9.57 -12.71
N THR A 116 1.81 9.83 -11.59
CA THR A 116 1.32 9.39 -10.28
C THR A 116 0.30 10.39 -9.74
N ILE A 117 -0.47 9.99 -8.73
CA ILE A 117 -1.42 10.90 -8.06
C ILE A 117 -0.69 12.07 -7.40
N HIS A 118 0.46 11.81 -6.76
CA HIS A 118 1.34 12.88 -6.26
C HIS A 118 1.81 13.81 -7.37
N GLY A 119 2.14 13.26 -8.54
CA GLY A 119 2.51 14.05 -9.71
C GLY A 119 1.37 14.93 -10.25
N LEU A 120 0.12 14.48 -10.17
CA LEU A 120 -1.05 15.29 -10.49
C LEU A 120 -1.20 16.45 -9.49
N GLY A 121 -1.10 16.14 -8.20
CA GLY A 121 -1.16 17.15 -7.14
C GLY A 121 -0.03 18.17 -7.22
N ALA A 122 1.21 17.72 -7.43
CA ALA A 122 2.36 18.61 -7.64
C ALA A 122 2.15 19.53 -8.86
N THR A 123 1.64 18.99 -9.97
CA THR A 123 1.30 19.79 -11.17
C THR A 123 0.23 20.83 -10.83
N THR A 124 -0.75 20.48 -10.00
CA THR A 124 -1.78 21.40 -9.53
C THR A 124 -1.16 22.54 -8.72
N LEU A 125 -0.35 22.23 -7.72
CA LEU A 125 0.32 23.23 -6.87
C LEU A 125 1.21 24.17 -7.68
N ILE A 126 1.97 23.66 -8.66
CA ILE A 126 2.80 24.46 -9.55
C ILE A 126 1.95 25.47 -10.34
N ARG A 127 0.77 25.09 -10.85
CA ARG A 127 -0.14 26.00 -11.57
C ARG A 127 -0.59 27.19 -10.71
N TYR A 128 -0.64 27.01 -9.39
CA TYR A 128 -0.99 28.07 -8.43
C TYR A 128 0.25 28.72 -7.79
N GLY A 129 1.43 28.56 -8.40
CA GLY A 129 2.67 29.22 -7.95
C GLY A 129 3.31 28.62 -6.71
N MET A 130 2.89 27.39 -6.31
CA MET A 130 3.34 26.69 -5.10
C MET A 130 4.23 25.47 -5.45
N GLY A 131 5.21 25.64 -6.33
CA GLY A 131 6.16 24.56 -6.65
C GLY A 131 7.33 24.52 -5.64
N SER A 132 7.66 23.33 -5.12
CA SER A 132 8.88 23.11 -4.32
C SER A 132 9.37 21.67 -4.44
N ASN A 133 10.59 21.40 -3.96
CA ASN A 133 11.07 20.02 -3.79
C ASN A 133 10.56 19.46 -2.45
N PRO A 134 9.71 18.44 -2.45
CA PRO A 134 9.08 17.93 -1.21
C PRO A 134 10.07 17.31 -0.21
N THR A 135 11.26 16.92 -0.67
CA THR A 135 12.30 16.36 0.22
C THR A 135 12.92 17.41 1.14
N ASP A 136 12.88 18.69 0.75
CA ASP A 136 13.44 19.77 1.56
C ASP A 136 12.58 20.09 2.79
N HIS A 137 11.31 19.66 2.76
CA HIS A 137 10.30 19.95 3.78
C HIS A 137 9.73 18.69 4.48
N TYR A 138 10.45 17.55 4.46
CA TYR A 138 9.96 16.28 5.01
C TYR A 138 9.62 16.34 6.51
N ARG A 139 10.23 17.26 7.28
CA ARG A 139 9.98 17.47 8.71
C ARG A 139 8.96 18.58 9.00
N LYS A 140 8.25 19.10 8.01
CA LYS A 140 7.34 20.24 8.18
C LYS A 140 6.35 19.99 9.32
N TYR A 141 5.59 18.91 9.27
CA TYR A 141 4.56 18.64 10.25
C TYR A 141 5.13 18.22 11.62
N SER A 142 6.28 17.56 11.68
CA SER A 142 6.96 17.32 12.95
C SER A 142 7.39 18.62 13.64
N ARG A 143 7.87 19.61 12.90
CA ARG A 143 8.19 20.93 13.46
C ARG A 143 6.96 21.71 13.91
N LEU A 144 5.87 21.64 13.14
CA LEU A 144 4.61 22.28 13.51
C LEU A 144 4.01 21.68 14.77
N ALA A 145 4.02 20.35 14.89
CA ALA A 145 3.59 19.65 16.10
C ALA A 145 4.44 20.03 17.31
N GLU A 146 5.77 20.05 17.16
CA GLU A 146 6.70 20.49 18.19
C GLU A 146 6.42 21.92 18.64
N THR A 147 6.29 22.86 17.70
CA THR A 147 5.98 24.27 17.99
C THR A 147 4.66 24.43 18.71
N TYR A 148 3.62 23.71 18.29
CA TYR A 148 2.31 23.76 18.94
C TYR A 148 2.36 23.24 20.37
N LEU A 149 2.90 22.05 20.59
CA LEU A 149 3.01 21.45 21.93
C LEU A 149 3.84 22.29 22.88
N GLN A 150 4.96 22.86 22.43
CA GLN A 150 5.75 23.81 23.22
C GLN A 150 4.96 25.06 23.60
N SER A 151 4.07 25.56 22.74
CA SER A 151 3.26 26.75 23.03
C SER A 151 2.24 26.51 24.15
N VAL A 152 1.83 25.26 24.37
CA VAL A 152 0.95 24.85 25.48
C VAL A 152 1.72 24.22 26.66
N GLY A 153 3.05 24.33 26.67
CA GLY A 153 3.91 23.90 27.77
C GLY A 153 4.27 22.40 27.77
N ILE A 154 3.97 21.68 26.71
CA ILE A 154 4.27 20.25 26.60
C ILE A 154 5.60 20.05 25.85
N HIS A 155 6.53 19.31 26.47
CA HIS A 155 7.86 19.01 25.95
C HIS A 155 8.09 17.49 25.87
N ASP A 156 7.19 16.78 25.19
CA ASP A 156 7.25 15.34 24.97
C ASP A 156 7.60 15.05 23.51
N ARG A 157 8.67 14.27 23.30
CA ARG A 157 9.18 13.96 21.96
C ARG A 157 8.37 12.88 21.28
N ASP A 158 7.88 11.91 22.04
CA ASP A 158 7.12 10.78 21.51
C ASP A 158 5.71 11.25 21.15
N LEU A 159 5.09 12.05 22.00
CA LEU A 159 3.82 12.73 21.70
C LEU A 159 3.95 13.66 20.49
N THR A 160 5.06 14.39 20.34
CA THR A 160 5.29 15.25 19.17
C THR A 160 5.31 14.45 17.87
N GLN A 161 6.01 13.32 17.86
CA GLN A 161 6.07 12.48 16.67
C GLN A 161 4.72 11.83 16.37
N ALA A 162 4.04 11.30 17.39
CA ALA A 162 2.71 10.73 17.26
C ALA A 162 1.69 11.74 16.72
N LEU A 163 1.68 12.96 17.25
CA LEU A 163 0.81 14.04 16.76
C LEU A 163 1.09 14.39 15.30
N ALA A 164 2.37 14.46 14.89
CA ALA A 164 2.73 14.75 13.50
C ALA A 164 2.25 13.65 12.54
N ASP A 165 2.45 12.39 12.91
CA ASP A 165 2.01 11.23 12.13
C ASP A 165 0.49 11.13 12.10
N PHE A 166 -0.18 11.45 13.19
CA PHE A 166 -1.64 11.52 13.29
C PHE A 166 -2.23 12.59 12.36
N VAL A 167 -1.66 13.80 12.36
CA VAL A 167 -2.07 14.88 11.45
C VAL A 167 -1.96 14.43 9.98
N ASP A 168 -0.89 13.74 9.61
CA ASP A 168 -0.76 13.18 8.25
C ASP A 168 -1.85 12.15 7.95
N LYS A 169 -2.21 11.26 8.89
CA LYS A 169 -3.31 10.29 8.71
C LYS A 169 -4.67 10.97 8.60
N VAL A 170 -4.96 11.93 9.47
CA VAL A 170 -6.19 12.74 9.41
C VAL A 170 -6.35 13.38 8.04
N ARG A 171 -5.31 14.01 7.50
CA ARG A 171 -5.32 14.67 6.20
C ARG A 171 -5.54 13.69 5.04
N ILE A 172 -4.87 12.52 5.08
CA ILE A 172 -4.99 11.49 4.03
C ILE A 172 -6.38 10.86 4.00
N THR A 173 -7.00 10.64 5.16
CA THR A 173 -8.33 10.04 5.27
C THR A 173 -9.45 11.07 5.12
N CYS A 174 -9.11 12.36 5.17
CA CYS A 174 -10.03 13.47 4.97
C CYS A 174 -11.27 13.43 5.91
N PRO A 175 -11.11 13.21 7.22
CA PRO A 175 -12.23 13.27 8.13
C PRO A 175 -12.77 14.71 8.20
N ASP A 176 -13.99 14.87 8.70
CA ASP A 176 -14.62 16.16 8.93
C ASP A 176 -13.99 16.96 10.08
N GLN A 177 -12.94 16.43 10.70
CA GLN A 177 -12.25 16.96 11.88
C GLN A 177 -13.17 17.14 13.11
N SER A 178 -14.32 16.46 13.12
CA SER A 178 -15.10 16.32 14.34
C SER A 178 -14.36 15.43 15.33
N GLU A 179 -14.59 15.63 16.63
CA GLU A 179 -13.99 14.78 17.67
C GLU A 179 -14.21 13.29 17.39
N GLN A 180 -15.42 12.90 16.99
CA GLN A 180 -15.74 11.51 16.67
C GLN A 180 -14.95 10.99 15.46
N SER A 181 -14.72 11.81 14.44
CA SER A 181 -13.92 11.42 13.27
C SER A 181 -12.43 11.30 13.62
N LEU A 182 -11.90 12.24 14.41
CA LEU A 182 -10.53 12.18 14.90
C LEU A 182 -10.32 10.96 15.80
N TRP A 183 -11.27 10.66 16.69
CA TRP A 183 -11.27 9.47 17.51
C TRP A 183 -11.23 8.19 16.66
N THR A 184 -12.06 8.11 15.63
CA THR A 184 -12.08 6.97 14.70
C THR A 184 -10.72 6.80 13.99
N VAL A 185 -10.09 7.88 13.53
CA VAL A 185 -8.76 7.84 12.90
C VAL A 185 -7.69 7.43 13.92
N CYS A 186 -7.80 7.94 15.17
CA CYS A 186 -6.89 7.61 16.26
C CYS A 186 -6.86 6.10 16.53
N HIS A 187 -8.02 5.47 16.68
CA HIS A 187 -8.13 4.02 16.86
C HIS A 187 -7.72 3.23 15.62
N ARG A 188 -8.15 3.66 14.44
CA ARG A 188 -7.85 2.95 13.19
C ARG A 188 -6.36 2.81 12.90
N PHE A 189 -5.55 3.76 13.35
CA PHE A 189 -4.11 3.81 13.07
C PHE A 189 -3.23 3.67 14.32
N ASP A 190 -3.78 3.12 15.39
CA ASP A 190 -3.07 2.78 16.63
C ASP A 190 -2.36 3.99 17.27
N PHE A 191 -3.02 5.16 17.27
CA PHE A 191 -2.48 6.36 17.95
C PHE A 191 -3.01 6.55 19.35
N PHE A 192 -3.98 5.73 19.78
CA PHE A 192 -4.72 5.94 21.02
C PHE A 192 -3.80 6.06 22.25
N ASP A 193 -2.92 5.09 22.47
CA ASP A 193 -2.05 5.06 23.65
C ASP A 193 -1.05 6.20 23.71
N MET A 194 -0.69 6.75 22.55
CA MET A 194 0.25 7.87 22.48
C MET A 194 -0.42 9.23 22.60
N LEU A 195 -1.66 9.37 22.08
CA LEU A 195 -2.35 10.64 22.00
C LEU A 195 -3.43 10.83 23.07
N TYR A 196 -3.97 9.74 23.65
CA TYR A 196 -4.95 9.75 24.73
C TYR A 196 -4.31 9.27 26.05
N GLN A 197 -3.35 10.02 26.58
CA GLN A 197 -2.76 9.71 27.89
C GLN A 197 -3.73 10.06 29.03
N ASP A 198 -4.53 11.12 28.85
CA ASP A 198 -5.62 11.59 29.69
C ASP A 198 -6.55 12.53 28.90
N THR A 199 -7.66 12.94 29.50
CA THR A 199 -8.64 13.83 28.86
C THR A 199 -8.03 15.18 28.48
N GLU A 200 -7.13 15.74 29.29
CA GLU A 200 -6.48 17.03 29.04
C GLU A 200 -5.55 16.95 27.82
N THR A 201 -4.75 15.89 27.72
CA THR A 201 -3.89 15.64 26.54
C THR A 201 -4.72 15.47 25.28
N TRP A 202 -5.86 14.78 25.35
CA TRP A 202 -6.74 14.60 24.19
C TRP A 202 -7.37 15.92 23.73
N GLU A 203 -7.81 16.79 24.65
CA GLU A 203 -8.30 18.13 24.31
C GLU A 203 -7.21 18.94 23.57
N VAL A 204 -5.96 18.86 24.03
CA VAL A 204 -4.82 19.48 23.34
C VAL A 204 -4.65 18.92 21.92
N VAL A 205 -4.79 17.62 21.72
CA VAL A 205 -4.71 16.98 20.38
C VAL A 205 -5.84 17.45 19.48
N LEU A 206 -7.07 17.55 20.00
CA LEU A 206 -8.25 18.04 19.24
C LEU A 206 -8.04 19.47 18.72
N ASP A 207 -7.47 20.35 19.54
CA ASP A 207 -7.16 21.73 19.15
C ASP A 207 -5.92 21.82 18.24
N ALA A 208 -4.94 20.96 18.45
CA ALA A 208 -3.68 20.94 17.70
C ALA A 208 -3.89 20.58 16.22
N VAL A 209 -4.71 19.58 15.93
CA VAL A 209 -4.89 19.06 14.56
C VAL A 209 -5.31 20.18 13.59
N PRO A 210 -6.41 20.90 13.80
CA PRO A 210 -6.82 21.97 12.89
C PRO A 210 -5.81 23.13 12.86
N ALA A 211 -5.18 23.48 13.97
CA ALA A 211 -4.18 24.54 14.04
C ALA A 211 -2.94 24.20 13.20
N ILE A 212 -2.42 22.98 13.32
CA ILE A 212 -1.27 22.50 12.55
C ILE A 212 -1.58 22.43 11.04
N VAL A 213 -2.78 21.96 10.67
CA VAL A 213 -3.20 21.91 9.26
C VAL A 213 -3.28 23.33 8.67
N GLN A 214 -3.89 24.28 9.37
CA GLN A 214 -4.01 25.67 8.92
C GLN A 214 -2.64 26.34 8.78
N GLU A 215 -1.74 26.16 9.74
CA GLU A 215 -0.38 26.69 9.66
C GLU A 215 0.42 26.01 8.53
N GLY A 216 0.21 24.70 8.33
CA GLY A 216 0.78 23.97 7.19
C GLY A 216 0.35 24.55 5.84
N ILE A 217 -0.93 24.92 5.69
CA ILE A 217 -1.47 25.60 4.50
C ILE A 217 -0.83 26.99 4.34
N ARG A 218 -0.71 27.75 5.42
CA ARG A 218 -0.05 29.08 5.40
C ARG A 218 1.39 28.99 4.92
N LEU A 219 2.19 28.09 5.50
CA LEU A 219 3.59 27.87 5.10
C LEU A 219 3.71 27.42 3.62
N ALA A 220 2.78 26.60 3.14
CA ALA A 220 2.78 26.20 1.74
C ALA A 220 2.52 27.38 0.80
N ARG A 221 1.61 28.29 1.16
CA ARG A 221 1.26 29.48 0.37
C ARG A 221 2.38 30.52 0.40
N ASP A 222 2.85 30.88 1.59
CA ASP A 222 3.74 32.02 1.80
C ASP A 222 5.21 31.66 1.56
N GLU A 223 5.64 30.46 1.96
CA GLU A 223 7.03 30.02 1.98
C GLU A 223 7.32 28.87 1.00
N LYS A 224 6.29 28.37 0.28
CA LYS A 224 6.37 27.19 -0.60
C LYS A 224 6.91 25.93 0.09
N ALA A 225 6.69 25.84 1.41
CA ALA A 225 7.09 24.70 2.22
C ALA A 225 6.08 23.54 2.02
N ILE A 226 6.39 22.63 1.10
CA ILE A 226 5.51 21.53 0.64
C ILE A 226 6.25 20.22 0.83
N ASN A 227 5.66 19.28 1.60
CA ASN A 227 6.16 17.92 1.73
C ASN A 227 5.43 16.94 0.78
N PHE A 228 5.70 15.63 0.89
CA PHE A 228 5.06 14.64 0.00
C PHE A 228 3.55 14.52 0.24
N THR A 229 3.09 14.51 1.49
CA THR A 229 1.67 14.48 1.83
C THR A 229 0.94 15.71 1.31
N ASP A 230 1.57 16.87 1.40
CA ASP A 230 1.07 18.14 0.88
C ASP A 230 0.75 18.11 -0.62
N GLN A 231 1.52 17.36 -1.42
CA GLN A 231 1.26 17.25 -2.85
C GLN A 231 -0.14 16.72 -3.16
N VAL A 232 -0.68 15.86 -2.30
CA VAL A 232 -2.01 15.28 -2.48
C VAL A 232 -3.08 16.05 -1.69
N CYS A 233 -2.76 16.45 -0.45
CA CYS A 233 -3.73 17.05 0.45
C CYS A 233 -4.00 18.52 0.13
N LEU A 234 -2.99 19.36 -0.07
CA LEU A 234 -3.18 20.79 -0.29
C LEU A 234 -4.06 21.15 -1.49
N PRO A 235 -3.99 20.47 -2.65
CA PRO A 235 -4.93 20.74 -3.74
C PRO A 235 -6.40 20.59 -3.34
N VAL A 236 -6.69 19.64 -2.46
CA VAL A 236 -8.06 19.39 -1.98
C VAL A 236 -8.43 20.34 -0.85
N GLU A 237 -7.57 20.50 0.16
CA GLU A 237 -7.75 21.38 1.32
C GLU A 237 -7.91 22.85 0.94
N MET A 238 -7.16 23.30 -0.07
CA MET A 238 -7.22 24.67 -0.59
C MET A 238 -8.22 24.85 -1.73
N ASN A 239 -9.01 23.81 -2.04
CA ASN A 239 -9.98 23.80 -3.14
C ASN A 239 -9.39 24.21 -4.50
N LEU A 240 -8.18 23.75 -4.82
CA LEU A 240 -7.54 24.00 -6.09
C LEU A 240 -8.03 23.02 -7.16
N HIS A 241 -8.10 23.52 -8.41
CA HIS A 241 -8.52 22.70 -9.55
C HIS A 241 -7.31 22.15 -10.31
N PRO A 242 -7.15 20.82 -10.41
CA PRO A 242 -6.12 20.21 -11.25
C PRO A 242 -6.36 20.50 -12.74
N PRO A 243 -5.38 20.22 -13.62
CA PRO A 243 -5.63 20.17 -15.06
C PRO A 243 -6.81 19.26 -15.36
N GLN A 244 -7.67 19.67 -16.29
CA GLN A 244 -8.89 18.98 -16.67
C GLN A 244 -8.64 18.07 -17.86
N TYR A 245 -9.22 16.86 -17.84
CA TYR A 245 -9.09 15.86 -18.88
C TYR A 245 -10.46 15.30 -19.26
N ASP A 246 -10.60 14.94 -20.53
CA ASP A 246 -11.83 14.32 -21.03
C ASP A 246 -11.95 12.88 -20.51
N TYR A 247 -10.84 12.14 -20.52
CA TYR A 247 -10.76 10.78 -20.00
C TYR A 247 -9.75 10.69 -18.86
N VAL A 248 -10.17 10.04 -17.78
CA VAL A 248 -9.31 9.76 -16.63
C VAL A 248 -9.29 8.26 -16.38
N LEU A 249 -8.12 7.65 -16.51
CA LEU A 249 -7.90 6.20 -16.36
C LEU A 249 -6.99 5.97 -15.15
N ILE A 250 -7.44 5.14 -14.21
CA ILE A 250 -6.73 4.87 -12.96
C ILE A 250 -6.40 3.38 -12.88
N ASP A 251 -5.13 3.06 -12.69
CA ASP A 251 -4.68 1.70 -12.34
C ASP A 251 -4.56 1.55 -10.83
N GLU A 252 -4.85 0.35 -10.29
CA GLU A 252 -4.81 0.00 -8.87
C GLU A 252 -5.72 0.91 -8.00
N ALA A 253 -6.94 1.14 -8.43
CA ALA A 253 -7.89 2.06 -7.79
C ALA A 253 -8.28 1.65 -6.36
N GLN A 254 -8.13 0.37 -5.97
CA GLN A 254 -8.39 -0.11 -4.61
C GLN A 254 -7.41 0.46 -3.58
N ASP A 255 -6.28 1.00 -3.99
CA ASP A 255 -5.27 1.54 -3.09
C ASP A 255 -5.43 3.07 -2.84
N LEU A 256 -6.48 3.69 -3.39
CA LEU A 256 -6.71 5.12 -3.24
C LEU A 256 -7.25 5.47 -1.85
N SER A 257 -6.65 6.48 -1.23
CA SER A 257 -7.23 7.14 -0.06
C SER A 257 -8.38 8.10 -0.46
N PRO A 258 -9.28 8.47 0.47
CA PRO A 258 -10.38 9.38 0.20
C PRO A 258 -9.94 10.72 -0.41
N ILE A 259 -8.82 11.29 0.07
CA ILE A 259 -8.29 12.55 -0.46
C ILE A 259 -7.77 12.39 -1.89
N GLN A 260 -7.12 11.25 -2.19
CA GLN A 260 -6.64 10.93 -3.53
C GLN A 260 -7.80 10.75 -4.51
N GLN A 261 -8.87 10.06 -4.11
CA GLN A 261 -10.08 9.95 -4.91
C GLN A 261 -10.66 11.32 -5.24
N THR A 262 -10.71 12.23 -4.26
CA THR A 262 -11.21 13.59 -4.44
C THR A 262 -10.37 14.37 -5.44
N LEU A 263 -9.04 14.32 -5.34
CA LEU A 263 -8.12 14.98 -6.27
C LEU A 263 -8.29 14.46 -7.70
N VAL A 264 -8.40 13.15 -7.86
CA VAL A 264 -8.51 12.51 -9.18
C VAL A 264 -9.86 12.81 -9.84
N LEU A 265 -10.96 12.75 -9.07
CA LEU A 265 -12.29 13.09 -9.58
C LEU A 265 -12.38 14.56 -10.04
N ARG A 266 -11.67 15.46 -9.35
CA ARG A 266 -11.60 16.87 -9.79
C ARG A 266 -10.83 17.06 -11.11
N ALA A 267 -10.01 16.11 -11.55
CA ALA A 267 -9.30 16.18 -12.81
C ALA A 267 -10.17 15.76 -14.02
N TRP A 268 -11.30 15.09 -13.79
CA TRP A 268 -12.23 14.70 -14.84
C TRP A 268 -13.23 15.82 -15.13
N ASN A 269 -13.35 16.22 -16.40
CA ASN A 269 -14.25 17.31 -16.82
C ASN A 269 -15.66 16.85 -17.19
N GLY A 270 -15.96 15.54 -17.10
CA GLY A 270 -17.29 14.96 -17.39
C GLY A 270 -17.63 14.77 -18.88
N LYS A 271 -16.79 15.20 -19.82
CA LYS A 271 -17.07 15.05 -21.27
C LYS A 271 -16.92 13.60 -21.73
N GLY A 272 -15.80 12.97 -21.45
CA GLY A 272 -15.55 11.57 -21.74
C GLY A 272 -15.87 10.65 -20.56
N THR A 273 -15.14 9.53 -20.46
CA THR A 273 -15.38 8.49 -19.45
C THR A 273 -14.33 8.52 -18.36
N PHE A 274 -14.78 8.44 -17.10
CA PHE A 274 -13.94 8.12 -15.94
C PHE A 274 -13.82 6.60 -15.81
N ILE A 275 -12.61 6.06 -15.77
CA ILE A 275 -12.34 4.62 -15.73
C ILE A 275 -11.40 4.32 -14.56
N ALA A 276 -11.86 3.54 -13.61
CA ALA A 276 -11.05 3.04 -12.52
C ALA A 276 -10.93 1.52 -12.60
N VAL A 277 -9.72 0.99 -12.63
CA VAL A 277 -9.49 -0.46 -12.59
C VAL A 277 -8.79 -0.84 -11.30
N GLY A 278 -9.27 -1.90 -10.67
CA GLY A 278 -8.72 -2.37 -9.41
C GLY A 278 -9.26 -3.74 -9.01
N ASP A 279 -8.65 -4.29 -7.97
CA ASP A 279 -9.06 -5.54 -7.36
C ASP A 279 -9.34 -5.30 -5.87
N ARG A 280 -10.61 -5.40 -5.45
CA ARG A 280 -11.00 -5.23 -4.04
C ARG A 280 -10.21 -6.16 -3.10
N HIS A 281 -9.97 -7.39 -3.58
CA HIS A 281 -9.31 -8.44 -2.82
C HIS A 281 -7.77 -8.32 -2.81
N GLN A 282 -7.22 -7.30 -3.48
CA GLN A 282 -5.81 -6.89 -3.36
C GLN A 282 -5.62 -5.55 -2.62
N SER A 283 -6.65 -5.06 -1.92
CA SER A 283 -6.54 -3.90 -1.03
C SER A 283 -5.88 -4.32 0.29
N ILE A 284 -4.57 -4.11 0.39
CA ILE A 284 -3.74 -4.49 1.55
C ILE A 284 -2.98 -3.30 2.16
N TYR A 285 -3.20 -2.07 1.67
CA TYR A 285 -2.53 -0.86 2.16
C TYR A 285 -3.41 -0.01 3.09
N GLY A 286 -4.35 -0.64 3.82
CA GLY A 286 -5.20 0.03 4.81
C GLY A 286 -4.40 0.83 5.84
N PHE A 287 -3.27 0.29 6.31
CA PHE A 287 -2.33 0.96 7.22
C PHE A 287 -1.69 2.24 6.64
N ALA A 288 -1.62 2.38 5.32
CA ALA A 288 -1.10 3.57 4.64
C ALA A 288 -2.18 4.64 4.40
N GLY A 289 -3.44 4.39 4.79
CA GLY A 289 -4.56 5.31 4.60
C GLY A 289 -5.44 4.99 3.39
N ALA A 290 -5.17 3.89 2.67
CA ALA A 290 -6.09 3.39 1.64
C ALA A 290 -7.42 2.98 2.29
N SER A 291 -8.54 3.27 1.62
CA SER A 291 -9.84 2.79 2.05
C SER A 291 -10.04 1.35 1.60
N LEU A 292 -10.40 0.43 2.51
CA LEU A 292 -10.80 -0.94 2.12
C LEU A 292 -12.05 -0.93 1.21
N ARG A 293 -12.83 0.16 1.25
CA ARG A 293 -14.02 0.39 0.41
C ARG A 293 -13.74 1.33 -0.75
N SER A 294 -12.47 1.56 -1.11
CA SER A 294 -12.10 2.54 -2.15
C SER A 294 -12.88 2.36 -3.45
N ILE A 295 -13.01 1.13 -3.93
CA ILE A 295 -13.78 0.80 -5.15
C ILE A 295 -15.26 1.17 -4.98
N ASP A 296 -15.88 0.82 -3.85
CA ASP A 296 -17.30 1.10 -3.59
C ASP A 296 -17.55 2.60 -3.41
N GLU A 297 -16.62 3.30 -2.77
CA GLU A 297 -16.66 4.76 -2.65
C GLU A 297 -16.60 5.44 -4.03
N ILE A 298 -15.72 4.96 -4.93
CA ILE A 298 -15.63 5.46 -6.30
C ILE A 298 -16.94 5.21 -7.05
N ILE A 299 -17.50 3.98 -6.97
CA ILE A 299 -18.80 3.65 -7.59
C ILE A 299 -19.89 4.59 -7.08
N ASN A 300 -20.00 4.76 -5.75
CA ASN A 300 -21.03 5.60 -5.15
C ASN A 300 -20.89 7.08 -5.55
N ARG A 301 -19.66 7.60 -5.60
CA ARG A 301 -19.38 9.01 -5.94
C ARG A 301 -19.60 9.32 -7.42
N THR A 302 -19.32 8.37 -8.30
CA THR A 302 -19.41 8.57 -9.76
C THR A 302 -20.63 7.94 -10.39
N GLN A 303 -21.41 7.14 -9.63
CA GLN A 303 -22.48 6.27 -10.15
C GLN A 303 -21.96 5.38 -11.29
N ALA A 304 -20.74 4.88 -11.15
CA ALA A 304 -20.07 4.10 -12.17
C ALA A 304 -20.78 2.77 -12.43
N LYS A 305 -20.78 2.36 -13.68
CA LYS A 305 -21.14 1.00 -14.08
C LYS A 305 -19.99 0.08 -13.69
N GLU A 306 -20.26 -0.90 -12.83
CA GLU A 306 -19.28 -1.92 -12.51
C GLU A 306 -19.23 -3.00 -13.59
N MET A 307 -18.00 -3.35 -14.02
CA MET A 307 -17.76 -4.35 -15.07
C MET A 307 -16.66 -5.31 -14.63
N PRO A 308 -16.86 -6.64 -14.79
CA PRO A 308 -15.87 -7.63 -14.37
C PRO A 308 -14.70 -7.74 -15.36
N LEU A 309 -13.53 -8.15 -14.85
CA LEU A 309 -12.38 -8.59 -15.63
C LEU A 309 -11.79 -9.83 -14.93
N SER A 310 -12.48 -10.98 -15.05
CA SER A 310 -12.29 -12.16 -14.20
C SER A 310 -11.22 -13.13 -14.67
N ILE A 311 -10.85 -13.13 -15.98
CA ILE A 311 -9.94 -14.13 -16.54
C ILE A 311 -8.50 -13.85 -16.12
N CYS A 312 -7.92 -14.76 -15.33
CA CYS A 312 -6.51 -14.73 -14.93
C CYS A 312 -5.62 -15.39 -16.00
N TYR A 313 -4.66 -14.65 -16.53
CA TYR A 313 -3.66 -15.15 -17.52
C TYR A 313 -2.32 -15.48 -16.87
N ARG A 314 -2.22 -15.37 -15.56
CA ARG A 314 -0.96 -15.55 -14.80
C ARG A 314 -0.86 -16.92 -14.16
N CYS A 315 -1.89 -17.31 -13.42
CA CYS A 315 -1.86 -18.47 -12.54
C CYS A 315 -2.32 -19.73 -13.26
N PRO A 316 -1.82 -20.91 -12.87
CA PRO A 316 -2.34 -22.18 -13.33
C PRO A 316 -3.67 -22.54 -12.65
N GLN A 317 -4.43 -23.50 -13.20
CA GLN A 317 -5.78 -23.87 -12.76
C GLN A 317 -5.86 -24.19 -11.26
N MET A 318 -4.99 -25.06 -10.74
CA MET A 318 -5.04 -25.45 -9.31
C MET A 318 -4.86 -24.25 -8.36
N VAL A 319 -4.03 -23.28 -8.74
CA VAL A 319 -3.83 -22.06 -7.94
C VAL A 319 -5.06 -21.14 -8.02
N ILE A 320 -5.72 -21.10 -9.17
CA ILE A 320 -6.96 -20.34 -9.35
C ILE A 320 -8.09 -20.98 -8.54
N ASP A 321 -8.19 -22.31 -8.52
CA ASP A 321 -9.19 -23.02 -7.72
C ASP A 321 -9.01 -22.69 -6.22
N LEU A 322 -7.77 -22.72 -5.70
CA LEU A 322 -7.47 -22.30 -4.32
C LEU A 322 -7.77 -20.82 -4.07
N ALA A 323 -7.47 -19.95 -5.04
CA ALA A 323 -7.79 -18.53 -4.92
C ALA A 323 -9.31 -18.28 -4.94
N ALA A 324 -10.09 -19.09 -5.68
CA ALA A 324 -11.54 -19.02 -5.73
C ALA A 324 -12.20 -19.51 -4.41
N ASP A 325 -11.56 -20.40 -3.66
CA ASP A 325 -12.00 -20.79 -2.32
C ASP A 325 -11.87 -19.61 -1.33
N ILE A 326 -10.88 -18.74 -1.51
CA ILE A 326 -10.72 -17.52 -0.70
C ILE A 326 -11.73 -16.45 -1.16
N TYR A 327 -11.76 -16.17 -2.47
CA TYR A 327 -12.69 -15.22 -3.09
C TYR A 327 -13.20 -15.74 -4.43
N PRO A 328 -14.50 -15.99 -4.56
CA PRO A 328 -15.10 -16.45 -5.81
C PRO A 328 -15.04 -15.38 -6.90
N GLY A 329 -15.12 -15.82 -8.18
CA GLY A 329 -15.21 -14.94 -9.33
C GLY A 329 -13.92 -14.75 -10.13
N ILE A 330 -12.82 -15.40 -9.74
CA ILE A 330 -11.63 -15.53 -10.58
C ILE A 330 -11.80 -16.72 -11.55
N GLU A 331 -11.47 -16.52 -12.83
CA GLU A 331 -11.58 -17.53 -13.88
C GLU A 331 -10.18 -17.84 -14.44
N ALA A 332 -9.92 -19.11 -14.77
CA ALA A 332 -8.71 -19.48 -15.50
C ALA A 332 -8.84 -19.12 -16.99
N SER A 333 -7.73 -18.75 -17.62
CA SER A 333 -7.70 -18.64 -19.08
C SER A 333 -7.69 -20.04 -19.72
N ASP A 334 -8.23 -20.16 -20.95
CA ASP A 334 -8.20 -21.43 -21.71
C ASP A 334 -6.78 -21.97 -21.94
N ALA A 335 -5.76 -21.13 -21.82
CA ALA A 335 -4.35 -21.49 -21.97
C ALA A 335 -3.67 -21.81 -20.64
N ALA A 336 -4.38 -21.74 -19.50
CA ALA A 336 -3.82 -22.04 -18.19
C ALA A 336 -3.46 -23.54 -18.10
N GLY A 337 -2.24 -23.83 -17.68
CA GLY A 337 -1.85 -25.20 -17.34
C GLY A 337 -2.46 -25.65 -16.01
N LYS A 338 -2.38 -26.95 -15.74
CA LYS A 338 -2.92 -27.51 -14.49
C LYS A 338 -2.22 -26.92 -13.26
N GLY A 339 -0.87 -26.77 -13.30
CA GLY A 339 -0.05 -26.40 -12.15
C GLY A 339 0.02 -27.47 -11.09
N MET A 340 0.64 -27.11 -9.95
CA MET A 340 0.82 -28.03 -8.82
C MET A 340 0.73 -27.25 -7.51
N ILE A 341 0.04 -27.85 -6.52
CA ILE A 341 0.09 -27.43 -5.12
C ILE A 341 0.69 -28.56 -4.30
N ARG A 342 1.68 -28.26 -3.47
CA ARG A 342 2.36 -29.21 -2.58
C ARG A 342 2.30 -28.69 -1.15
N GLU A 343 1.97 -29.57 -0.22
CA GLU A 343 2.09 -29.32 1.20
C GLU A 343 3.42 -29.90 1.70
N ILE A 344 4.19 -29.09 2.43
CA ILE A 344 5.47 -29.47 3.01
C ILE A 344 5.62 -28.85 4.41
N LEU A 345 6.62 -29.26 5.17
CA LEU A 345 6.97 -28.58 6.42
C LEU A 345 7.85 -27.35 6.14
N ASP A 346 7.80 -26.34 7.00
CA ASP A 346 8.66 -25.14 6.91
C ASP A 346 10.15 -25.55 6.89
N THR A 347 10.53 -26.59 7.63
CA THR A 347 11.90 -27.14 7.68
C THR A 347 12.37 -27.76 6.36
N ASP A 348 11.45 -28.24 5.53
CA ASP A 348 11.79 -28.82 4.22
C ASP A 348 12.09 -27.76 3.15
N VAL A 349 11.67 -26.51 3.37
CA VAL A 349 11.85 -25.40 2.41
C VAL A 349 13.32 -25.21 2.01
N VAL A 350 14.25 -25.38 2.97
CA VAL A 350 15.69 -25.26 2.69
C VAL A 350 16.16 -26.26 1.63
N TYR A 351 15.57 -27.45 1.58
CA TYR A 351 15.95 -28.50 0.63
C TYR A 351 15.25 -28.35 -0.71
N GLU A 352 13.97 -27.94 -0.72
CA GLU A 352 13.13 -27.85 -1.90
C GLU A 352 13.39 -26.58 -2.75
N THR A 353 13.94 -25.51 -2.16
CA THR A 353 14.13 -24.23 -2.85
C THR A 353 15.32 -24.22 -3.80
N GLN A 354 15.18 -23.46 -4.88
CA GLN A 354 16.21 -23.21 -5.90
C GLN A 354 16.29 -21.72 -6.28
N PRO A 355 17.40 -21.28 -6.94
CA PRO A 355 17.49 -19.91 -7.43
C PRO A 355 16.30 -19.54 -8.34
N GLY A 356 15.72 -18.38 -8.12
CA GLY A 356 14.53 -17.93 -8.84
C GLY A 356 13.21 -18.21 -8.12
N ASP A 357 13.22 -18.86 -6.94
CA ASP A 357 12.04 -19.07 -6.11
C ASP A 357 11.67 -17.83 -5.28
N LEU A 358 10.39 -17.74 -4.93
CA LEU A 358 9.85 -16.75 -4.01
C LEU A 358 9.35 -17.44 -2.73
N ILE A 359 9.82 -16.97 -1.59
CA ILE A 359 9.31 -17.38 -0.28
C ILE A 359 8.53 -16.23 0.33
N LEU A 360 7.30 -16.49 0.74
CA LEU A 360 6.40 -15.54 1.34
C LEU A 360 6.07 -15.93 2.78
N CYS A 361 5.91 -14.94 3.64
CA CYS A 361 5.33 -15.10 4.97
C CYS A 361 4.51 -13.88 5.33
N ARG A 362 3.58 -14.04 6.28
CA ARG A 362 2.83 -12.92 6.84
C ARG A 362 3.74 -12.02 7.69
N TYR A 363 4.65 -12.63 8.43
CA TYR A 363 5.56 -11.99 9.38
C TYR A 363 6.99 -11.92 8.86
N THR A 364 7.77 -11.02 9.44
CA THR A 364 9.16 -10.77 9.02
C THR A 364 10.15 -11.74 9.70
N ALA A 365 9.90 -12.10 10.95
CA ALA A 365 10.82 -12.94 11.72
C ALA A 365 11.06 -14.32 11.06
N PRO A 366 10.03 -15.09 10.64
CA PRO A 366 10.24 -16.36 9.95
C PRO A 366 11.00 -16.24 8.63
N LEU A 367 10.84 -15.11 7.91
CA LEU A 367 11.60 -14.85 6.69
C LEU A 367 13.09 -14.62 6.97
N VAL A 368 13.40 -13.95 8.07
CA VAL A 368 14.79 -13.70 8.47
C VAL A 368 15.47 -15.00 8.86
N ASP A 369 14.82 -15.83 9.68
CA ASP A 369 15.33 -17.14 10.08
C ASP A 369 15.55 -18.05 8.85
N MET A 370 14.55 -18.17 7.99
CA MET A 370 14.65 -18.95 6.75
C MET A 370 15.78 -18.43 5.84
N CYS A 371 15.96 -17.11 5.73
CA CYS A 371 17.05 -16.53 4.96
C CYS A 371 18.42 -16.98 5.48
N TYR A 372 18.60 -17.02 6.80
CA TYR A 372 19.85 -17.51 7.42
C TYR A 372 20.08 -18.98 7.19
N GLU A 373 19.06 -19.82 7.28
CA GLU A 373 19.16 -21.24 7.00
C GLU A 373 19.57 -21.51 5.54
N LEU A 374 18.97 -20.80 4.60
CA LEU A 374 19.35 -20.85 3.19
C LEU A 374 20.80 -20.43 2.97
N LEU A 375 21.26 -19.34 3.57
CA LEU A 375 22.63 -18.87 3.47
C LEU A 375 23.63 -19.89 4.08
N ARG A 376 23.30 -20.51 5.23
CA ARG A 376 24.10 -21.58 5.85
C ARG A 376 24.17 -22.83 4.99
N SER A 377 23.10 -23.15 4.26
CA SER A 377 23.10 -24.25 3.29
C SER A 377 23.85 -23.94 1.98
N GLY A 378 24.47 -22.74 1.87
CA GLY A 378 25.20 -22.29 0.71
C GLY A 378 24.35 -21.73 -0.43
N LYS A 379 23.05 -21.52 -0.20
CA LYS A 379 22.13 -20.92 -1.18
C LYS A 379 22.17 -19.40 -1.10
N LYS A 380 22.02 -18.74 -2.25
CA LYS A 380 21.93 -17.28 -2.29
C LYS A 380 20.49 -16.87 -2.00
N ALA A 381 20.27 -16.11 -0.95
CA ALA A 381 18.95 -15.64 -0.52
C ALA A 381 19.00 -14.15 -0.14
N ILE A 382 17.86 -13.45 -0.31
CA ILE A 382 17.71 -12.04 0.04
C ILE A 382 16.30 -11.76 0.58
N VAL A 383 16.22 -11.04 1.69
CA VAL A 383 14.95 -10.51 2.20
C VAL A 383 14.71 -9.11 1.62
N ARG A 384 13.60 -8.95 0.91
CA ARG A 384 13.21 -7.64 0.34
C ARG A 384 12.66 -6.71 1.41
N GLY A 385 13.16 -5.47 1.40
CA GLY A 385 12.57 -4.41 2.20
C GLY A 385 13.55 -3.55 2.99
N ARG A 386 14.21 -2.56 2.36
CA ARG A 386 15.06 -1.57 3.07
C ARG A 386 14.36 -0.92 4.26
N ASP A 387 13.04 -0.72 4.13
CA ASP A 387 12.26 -0.05 5.18
C ASP A 387 11.98 -0.96 6.38
N LEU A 388 12.19 -2.28 6.28
CA LEU A 388 12.05 -3.21 7.40
C LEU A 388 13.17 -3.03 8.45
N GLY A 389 14.35 -2.61 8.03
CA GLY A 389 15.47 -2.38 8.95
C GLY A 389 15.25 -1.20 9.90
N ARG A 390 14.50 -0.17 9.51
CA ARG A 390 14.24 1.01 10.36
C ARG A 390 13.35 0.70 11.56
N PRO A 391 12.16 0.08 11.41
CA PRO A 391 11.35 -0.33 12.56
C PRO A 391 12.11 -1.25 13.52
N VAL A 392 12.84 -2.25 13.00
CA VAL A 392 13.63 -3.17 13.83
C VAL A 392 14.74 -2.43 14.58
N THR A 393 15.41 -1.47 13.92
CA THR A 393 16.42 -0.63 14.59
C THR A 393 15.76 0.30 15.63
N GLY A 394 14.53 0.76 15.39
CA GLY A 394 13.74 1.57 16.33
C GLY A 394 13.47 0.84 17.64
N VAL A 395 13.16 -0.46 17.59
CA VAL A 395 12.93 -1.31 18.77
C VAL A 395 14.15 -1.29 19.72
N ILE A 396 15.39 -1.23 19.22
CA ILE A 396 16.59 -1.11 20.07
C ILE A 396 16.52 0.16 20.94
N SER A 397 16.00 1.24 20.36
CA SER A 397 15.86 2.53 21.09
C SER A 397 14.76 2.45 22.15
N SER A 398 13.63 1.80 21.84
CA SER A 398 12.55 1.55 22.81
C SER A 398 13.03 0.68 23.97
N ILE A 399 13.71 -0.44 23.69
CA ILE A 399 14.30 -1.32 24.71
C ILE A 399 15.32 -0.52 25.58
N ARG A 400 16.14 0.32 24.96
CA ARG A 400 17.11 1.15 25.72
C ARG A 400 16.41 2.10 26.67
N THR A 401 15.34 2.77 26.26
CA THR A 401 14.54 3.69 27.08
C THR A 401 13.89 2.94 28.23
N PHE A 402 13.26 1.81 27.94
CA PHE A 402 12.65 0.92 28.93
C PHE A 402 13.66 0.44 30.00
N CYS A 403 14.83 -0.03 29.58
CA CYS A 403 15.90 -0.44 30.49
C CYS A 403 16.40 0.74 31.35
N LYS A 404 16.55 1.94 30.76
CA LYS A 404 16.98 3.14 31.50
C LYS A 404 15.98 3.52 32.60
N GLN A 405 14.69 3.46 32.36
CA GLN A 405 13.64 3.72 33.35
C GLN A 405 13.72 2.74 34.54
N ARG A 406 14.15 1.50 34.30
CA ARG A 406 14.32 0.44 35.31
C ARG A 406 15.75 0.33 35.87
N ARG A 407 16.63 1.29 35.55
CA ARG A 407 18.04 1.33 35.95
C ARG A 407 18.84 0.10 35.48
N ILE A 408 18.47 -0.50 34.35
CA ILE A 408 19.18 -1.62 33.74
C ILE A 408 20.13 -1.05 32.68
N GLN A 409 21.42 -1.41 32.76
CA GLN A 409 22.39 -1.04 31.72
C GLN A 409 22.29 -2.00 30.53
N MET A 410 21.71 -1.53 29.42
CA MET A 410 21.65 -2.30 28.17
C MET A 410 23.01 -2.27 27.43
N THR A 411 23.52 -3.44 27.12
CA THR A 411 24.73 -3.68 26.33
C THR A 411 24.42 -4.65 25.19
N ILE A 412 25.34 -4.82 24.24
CA ILE A 412 25.17 -5.83 23.20
C ILE A 412 25.13 -7.26 23.78
N ASN A 413 25.73 -7.53 24.91
CA ASN A 413 25.78 -8.86 25.50
C ASN A 413 24.48 -9.30 26.18
N ASN A 414 23.71 -8.36 26.73
CA ASN A 414 22.42 -8.62 27.39
C ASN A 414 21.22 -8.09 26.57
N LEU A 415 21.44 -7.76 25.29
CA LEU A 415 20.36 -7.21 24.45
C LEU A 415 19.19 -8.20 24.32
N ALA A 416 19.44 -9.49 24.18
CA ALA A 416 18.39 -10.49 24.07
C ALA A 416 17.54 -10.54 25.36
N GLU A 417 18.17 -10.62 26.53
CA GLU A 417 17.48 -10.61 27.83
C GLU A 417 16.64 -9.33 28.02
N CYS A 418 17.20 -8.19 27.63
CA CYS A 418 16.48 -6.91 27.67
C CYS A 418 15.30 -6.88 26.70
N ALA A 419 15.43 -7.50 25.50
CA ALA A 419 14.37 -7.57 24.51
C ALA A 419 13.24 -8.50 24.97
N ASP A 420 13.56 -9.67 25.51
CA ASP A 420 12.58 -10.61 26.05
C ASP A 420 11.83 -10.00 27.26
N PHE A 421 12.53 -9.29 28.13
CA PHE A 421 11.91 -8.59 29.26
C PHE A 421 10.98 -7.46 28.76
N TYR A 422 11.43 -6.66 27.79
CA TYR A 422 10.61 -5.63 27.16
C TYR A 422 9.37 -6.24 26.50
N LYS A 423 9.54 -7.35 25.75
CA LYS A 423 8.45 -8.09 25.10
C LYS A 423 7.39 -8.52 26.12
N SER A 424 7.82 -9.16 27.23
CA SER A 424 6.92 -9.68 28.26
C SER A 424 6.12 -8.56 28.95
N GLU A 425 6.77 -7.45 29.30
CA GLU A 425 6.12 -6.31 29.95
C GLU A 425 5.14 -5.60 29.02
N GLN A 426 5.54 -5.35 27.76
CA GLN A 426 4.65 -4.70 26.80
C GLN A 426 3.48 -5.60 26.43
N THR A 427 3.71 -6.90 26.24
CA THR A 427 2.61 -7.86 25.98
C THR A 427 1.64 -7.92 27.16
N ALA A 428 2.13 -7.89 28.41
CA ALA A 428 1.26 -7.88 29.58
C ALA A 428 0.41 -6.60 29.67
N ILE A 429 0.98 -5.44 29.36
CA ILE A 429 0.26 -4.15 29.33
C ILE A 429 -0.82 -4.18 28.24
N LEU A 430 -0.45 -4.59 27.02
CA LEU A 430 -1.35 -4.64 25.87
C LEU A 430 -2.45 -5.74 26.03
N SER A 431 -2.19 -6.81 26.76
CA SER A 431 -3.17 -7.88 27.00
C SER A 431 -4.27 -7.52 27.99
N GLU A 432 -4.14 -6.43 28.75
CA GLU A 432 -5.20 -5.89 29.61
C GLU A 432 -6.37 -5.32 28.79
N ASP A 433 -6.11 -4.91 27.54
CA ASP A 433 -7.14 -4.47 26.61
C ASP A 433 -7.36 -5.51 25.50
N VAL A 434 -8.55 -6.08 25.44
CA VAL A 434 -8.93 -7.15 24.49
C VAL A 434 -8.86 -6.70 23.02
N THR A 435 -8.67 -5.41 22.74
CA THR A 435 -8.62 -4.83 21.39
C THR A 435 -7.23 -4.86 20.73
N GLU A 436 -6.14 -5.21 21.44
CA GLU A 436 -4.76 -4.95 21.02
C GLU A 436 -3.94 -6.15 20.51
N VAL A 437 -4.58 -7.26 20.14
CA VAL A 437 -3.86 -8.47 19.66
C VAL A 437 -3.01 -8.19 18.42
N ALA A 438 -3.51 -7.39 17.48
CA ALA A 438 -2.75 -7.05 16.27
C ALA A 438 -1.49 -6.23 16.59
N GLU A 439 -1.51 -5.41 17.63
CA GLU A 439 -0.35 -4.64 18.07
C GLU A 439 0.67 -5.53 18.80
N ILE A 440 0.18 -6.46 19.63
CA ILE A 440 1.00 -7.49 20.26
C ILE A 440 1.73 -8.32 19.18
N GLU A 441 1.04 -8.75 18.14
CA GLU A 441 1.64 -9.50 17.04
C GLU A 441 2.70 -8.69 16.28
N ARG A 442 2.40 -7.42 15.97
CA ARG A 442 3.37 -6.51 15.32
C ARG A 442 4.60 -6.26 16.18
N LEU A 443 4.41 -6.09 17.49
CA LEU A 443 5.50 -5.90 18.43
C LEU A 443 6.35 -7.17 18.52
N ASN A 444 5.71 -8.32 18.64
CA ASN A 444 6.37 -9.62 18.70
C ASN A 444 7.17 -9.88 17.43
N ASP A 445 6.60 -9.69 16.22
CA ASP A 445 7.32 -9.85 14.97
C ASP A 445 8.57 -8.95 14.89
N LYS A 446 8.47 -7.69 15.32
CA LYS A 446 9.63 -6.78 15.35
C LYS A 446 10.71 -7.23 16.32
N ILE A 447 10.33 -7.69 17.52
CA ILE A 447 11.29 -8.16 18.54
C ILE A 447 11.90 -9.49 18.10
N ASP A 448 11.10 -10.42 17.62
CA ASP A 448 11.58 -11.71 17.15
C ASP A 448 12.51 -11.54 15.93
N THR A 449 12.18 -10.65 15.00
CA THR A 449 13.09 -10.24 13.91
C THR A 449 14.42 -9.68 14.46
N LEU A 450 14.36 -8.82 15.48
CA LEU A 450 15.55 -8.29 16.14
C LEU A 450 16.40 -9.40 16.74
N LEU A 451 15.78 -10.35 17.44
CA LEU A 451 16.46 -11.47 18.09
C LEU A 451 17.09 -12.44 17.07
N CYS A 452 16.42 -12.71 15.96
CA CYS A 452 16.96 -13.50 14.85
C CYS A 452 18.21 -12.85 14.28
N LEU A 453 18.14 -11.56 13.94
CA LEU A 453 19.29 -10.79 13.44
C LEU A 453 20.41 -10.69 14.49
N TYR A 454 20.07 -10.59 15.77
CA TYR A 454 21.06 -10.56 16.85
C TYR A 454 21.83 -11.88 16.97
N ARG A 455 21.14 -13.02 16.90
CA ARG A 455 21.81 -14.34 16.89
C ARG A 455 22.79 -14.46 15.73
N ALA A 456 22.38 -14.03 14.53
CA ALA A 456 23.24 -14.05 13.35
C ALA A 456 24.45 -13.11 13.47
N TYR A 457 24.24 -11.87 13.92
CA TYR A 457 25.32 -10.93 14.16
C TYR A 457 26.35 -11.47 15.16
N ARG A 458 25.90 -12.18 16.20
CA ARG A 458 26.77 -12.81 17.21
C ARG A 458 27.63 -13.92 16.63
N CYS A 459 27.15 -14.61 15.59
CA CYS A 459 27.91 -15.66 14.91
C CYS A 459 28.94 -15.11 13.91
N GLU A 460 28.62 -14.02 13.23
CA GLU A 460 29.41 -13.52 12.09
C GLU A 460 30.41 -12.41 12.46
N SER A 461 30.13 -11.64 13.49
CA SER A 461 30.91 -10.42 13.79
C SER A 461 31.94 -10.59 14.90
N HIS A 462 33.15 -10.11 14.63
CA HIS A 462 34.23 -9.99 15.64
C HIS A 462 34.08 -8.73 16.52
N THR A 463 33.44 -7.67 16.00
CA THR A 463 33.14 -6.43 16.73
C THR A 463 31.73 -6.48 17.31
N ARG A 464 31.62 -6.51 18.64
CA ARG A 464 30.35 -6.68 19.34
C ARG A 464 29.89 -5.36 19.97
N SER A 465 29.30 -4.49 19.15
CA SER A 465 28.72 -3.23 19.60
C SER A 465 27.27 -3.06 19.12
N ILE A 466 26.48 -2.25 19.84
CA ILE A 466 25.09 -1.94 19.43
C ILE A 466 25.09 -1.17 18.10
N ASP A 467 26.03 -0.28 17.86
CA ASP A 467 26.08 0.50 16.62
C ASP A 467 26.49 -0.39 15.43
N GLY A 468 27.46 -1.30 15.60
CA GLY A 468 27.80 -2.31 14.59
C GLY A 468 26.61 -3.25 14.30
N PHE A 469 25.79 -3.57 15.30
CA PHE A 469 24.58 -4.35 15.09
C PHE A 469 23.53 -3.57 14.28
N LYS A 470 23.34 -2.27 14.54
CA LYS A 470 22.44 -1.42 13.72
C LYS A 470 22.91 -1.33 12.27
N GLU A 471 24.21 -1.23 12.02
CA GLU A 471 24.77 -1.26 10.67
C GLU A 471 24.53 -2.61 9.98
N PHE A 472 24.69 -3.71 10.72
CA PHE A 472 24.39 -5.07 10.25
C PHE A 472 22.92 -5.20 9.83
N ILE A 473 21.95 -4.77 10.68
CA ILE A 473 20.53 -4.74 10.35
C ILE A 473 20.29 -3.95 9.05
N SER A 474 20.88 -2.78 8.93
CA SER A 474 20.72 -1.92 7.76
C SER A 474 21.29 -2.53 6.48
N SER A 475 22.34 -3.37 6.59
CA SER A 475 22.96 -4.06 5.46
C SER A 475 22.22 -5.33 5.04
N PHE A 476 21.46 -5.94 5.97
CA PHE A 476 20.75 -7.18 5.73
C PHE A 476 19.54 -7.01 4.80
N PHE A 477 18.77 -5.96 5.00
CA PHE A 477 17.60 -5.67 4.17
C PHE A 477 17.99 -4.86 2.94
N LYS A 478 17.89 -5.45 1.75
CA LYS A 478 18.22 -4.80 0.47
C LYS A 478 17.02 -4.83 -0.49
N ASP A 479 16.90 -3.79 -1.30
CA ASP A 479 15.97 -3.73 -2.44
C ASP A 479 16.80 -3.81 -3.74
N ASP A 480 17.20 -4.98 -4.14
CA ASP A 480 17.92 -5.16 -5.41
C ASP A 480 16.93 -5.49 -6.53
N LYS A 481 16.65 -4.50 -7.39
CA LYS A 481 15.68 -4.62 -8.50
C LYS A 481 16.15 -5.54 -9.64
N LYS A 482 17.41 -6.01 -9.62
CA LYS A 482 18.03 -6.71 -10.76
C LYS A 482 18.33 -8.20 -10.55
N ALA A 483 18.04 -8.78 -9.40
CA ALA A 483 18.62 -10.05 -9.00
C ALA A 483 17.68 -11.26 -9.03
N HIS A 484 16.66 -11.28 -9.90
CA HIS A 484 15.59 -12.28 -9.78
C HIS A 484 15.91 -13.70 -10.26
N SER A 485 16.90 -13.92 -11.11
CA SER A 485 17.13 -15.24 -11.72
C SER A 485 18.20 -16.11 -11.04
N ASN A 486 18.99 -15.56 -10.12
CA ASN A 486 20.16 -16.28 -9.55
C ASN A 486 20.17 -16.34 -8.01
N GLN A 487 19.06 -16.03 -7.37
CA GLN A 487 18.91 -16.07 -5.91
C GLN A 487 17.46 -16.35 -5.49
N ILE A 488 17.27 -16.82 -4.27
CA ILE A 488 15.97 -17.00 -3.64
C ILE A 488 15.53 -15.65 -3.07
N THR A 489 14.30 -15.26 -3.35
CA THR A 489 13.73 -14.00 -2.86
C THR A 489 12.75 -14.27 -1.72
N LEU A 490 12.95 -13.64 -0.57
CA LEU A 490 12.04 -13.70 0.57
C LEU A 490 11.32 -12.36 0.71
N SER A 491 10.00 -12.39 0.95
CA SER A 491 9.19 -11.16 1.06
C SER A 491 7.97 -11.37 1.95
N THR A 492 7.53 -10.31 2.64
CA THR A 492 6.22 -10.36 3.30
C THR A 492 5.10 -10.32 2.27
N GLY A 493 3.91 -10.86 2.62
CA GLY A 493 2.72 -10.83 1.76
C GLY A 493 2.37 -9.42 1.27
N HIS A 494 2.49 -8.40 2.12
CA HIS A 494 2.26 -6.99 1.76
C HIS A 494 3.21 -6.49 0.66
N ARG A 495 4.47 -6.90 0.68
CA ARG A 495 5.49 -6.49 -0.30
C ARG A 495 5.53 -7.39 -1.53
N ALA A 496 4.81 -8.50 -1.48
CA ALA A 496 4.68 -9.43 -2.61
C ALA A 496 3.75 -8.91 -3.71
N LYS A 497 2.94 -7.89 -3.42
CA LYS A 497 2.05 -7.28 -4.43
C LYS A 497 2.88 -6.79 -5.63
N GLY A 498 2.48 -7.22 -6.83
CA GLY A 498 3.21 -6.92 -8.08
C GLY A 498 4.36 -7.86 -8.40
N LEU A 499 4.69 -8.84 -7.54
CA LEU A 499 5.65 -9.91 -7.84
C LEU A 499 4.98 -11.07 -8.55
N GLU A 500 5.75 -11.78 -9.37
CA GLU A 500 5.30 -12.97 -10.11
C GLU A 500 6.48 -13.93 -10.25
N TYR A 501 6.32 -15.18 -9.78
CA TYR A 501 7.38 -16.18 -9.75
C TYR A 501 6.87 -17.54 -10.19
N PRO A 502 7.69 -18.34 -10.89
CA PRO A 502 7.31 -19.69 -11.33
C PRO A 502 7.00 -20.65 -10.16
N ARG A 503 7.74 -20.51 -9.07
CA ARG A 503 7.60 -21.32 -7.85
C ARG A 503 7.48 -20.39 -6.65
N VAL A 504 6.45 -20.61 -5.83
CA VAL A 504 6.16 -19.78 -4.65
C VAL A 504 5.96 -20.69 -3.44
N PHE A 505 6.62 -20.33 -2.34
CA PHE A 505 6.50 -20.98 -1.04
C PHE A 505 5.82 -20.01 -0.08
N ILE A 506 4.81 -20.48 0.65
CA ILE A 506 4.13 -19.69 1.67
C ILE A 506 4.39 -20.35 3.02
N LEU A 507 5.23 -19.74 3.85
CA LEU A 507 5.57 -20.21 5.19
C LEU A 507 4.39 -20.00 6.14
N GLN A 508 4.26 -20.91 7.11
CA GLN A 508 3.23 -20.86 8.16
C GLN A 508 1.82 -20.73 7.60
N TRP A 509 1.53 -21.49 6.54
CA TRP A 509 0.21 -21.48 5.88
C TRP A 509 -0.93 -21.82 6.83
N ASP A 510 -0.72 -22.76 7.76
CA ASP A 510 -1.62 -23.13 8.85
C ASP A 510 -2.05 -21.91 9.68
N LYS A 511 -1.10 -21.05 10.06
CA LYS A 511 -1.38 -19.83 10.85
C LYS A 511 -2.09 -18.72 10.05
N LEU A 512 -2.02 -18.78 8.73
CA LEU A 512 -2.77 -17.86 7.85
C LEU A 512 -4.24 -18.24 7.71
N GLN A 513 -4.58 -19.51 7.90
CA GLN A 513 -5.96 -20.01 7.80
C GLN A 513 -6.79 -19.67 9.04
N GLU A 514 -6.14 -19.41 10.16
CA GLU A 514 -6.76 -19.01 11.43
C GLU A 514 -6.27 -17.64 11.87
N PRO A 515 -6.62 -16.56 11.15
CA PRO A 515 -6.16 -15.24 11.51
C PRO A 515 -6.74 -14.79 12.86
N HIS A 516 -5.90 -14.27 13.73
CA HIS A 516 -6.31 -13.69 15.01
C HIS A 516 -7.02 -12.32 14.85
N ALA A 517 -7.72 -12.12 13.74
CA ALA A 517 -8.46 -10.91 13.43
C ALA A 517 -9.69 -10.78 14.35
N LYS A 518 -9.86 -9.63 15.00
CA LYS A 518 -10.96 -9.34 15.92
C LYS A 518 -12.10 -8.59 15.27
N THR A 519 -11.79 -7.84 14.23
CA THR A 519 -12.78 -7.06 13.46
C THR A 519 -12.99 -7.67 12.09
N ASN A 520 -14.18 -7.46 11.52
CA ASN A 520 -14.45 -7.86 10.14
C ASN A 520 -13.49 -7.19 9.14
N GLU A 521 -13.02 -5.97 9.42
CA GLU A 521 -12.07 -5.27 8.54
C GLU A 521 -10.68 -5.92 8.58
N GLU A 522 -10.20 -6.32 9.75
CA GLU A 522 -8.95 -7.07 9.89
C GLU A 522 -9.03 -8.43 9.22
N LEU A 523 -10.14 -9.16 9.42
CA LEU A 523 -10.35 -10.45 8.77
C LEU A 523 -10.30 -10.31 7.24
N VAL A 524 -10.98 -9.33 6.68
CA VAL A 524 -10.94 -9.04 5.23
C VAL A 524 -9.52 -8.72 4.78
N GLN A 525 -8.74 -7.98 5.59
CA GLN A 525 -7.37 -7.64 5.25
C GLN A 525 -6.45 -8.87 5.26
N GLU A 526 -6.58 -9.77 6.24
CA GLU A 526 -5.83 -11.03 6.27
C GLU A 526 -6.20 -11.95 5.09
N MET A 527 -7.49 -12.09 4.78
CA MET A 527 -7.94 -12.79 3.57
C MET A 527 -7.37 -12.19 2.29
N ASN A 528 -7.30 -10.86 2.20
CA ASN A 528 -6.69 -10.17 1.06
C ASN A 528 -5.19 -10.48 0.95
N ILE A 529 -4.46 -10.52 2.07
CA ILE A 529 -3.04 -10.87 2.10
C ILE A 529 -2.84 -12.31 1.61
N GLN A 530 -3.65 -13.24 2.12
CA GLN A 530 -3.64 -14.64 1.71
C GLN A 530 -3.89 -14.79 0.20
N TYR A 531 -4.91 -14.10 -0.32
CA TYR A 531 -5.24 -14.06 -1.75
C TYR A 531 -4.10 -13.48 -2.59
N VAL A 532 -3.48 -12.39 -2.12
CA VAL A 532 -2.30 -11.81 -2.78
C VAL A 532 -1.15 -12.81 -2.83
N MET A 533 -0.86 -13.52 -1.73
CA MET A 533 0.26 -14.47 -1.67
C MET A 533 0.05 -15.65 -2.61
N VAL A 534 -1.13 -16.26 -2.60
CA VAL A 534 -1.51 -17.38 -3.47
C VAL A 534 -1.39 -16.99 -4.96
N THR A 535 -1.84 -15.81 -5.33
CA THR A 535 -1.87 -15.34 -6.72
C THR A 535 -0.53 -14.80 -7.24
N ARG A 536 0.61 -15.05 -6.55
CA ARG A 536 1.95 -14.70 -7.04
C ARG A 536 2.55 -15.73 -7.97
N VAL A 537 1.93 -16.91 -8.07
CA VAL A 537 2.41 -18.00 -8.91
C VAL A 537 2.23 -17.67 -10.39
N LEU A 538 3.32 -17.78 -11.16
CA LEU A 538 3.33 -17.57 -12.61
C LEU A 538 3.35 -18.92 -13.32
N TRP A 539 2.43 -19.12 -14.24
CA TRP A 539 2.46 -20.21 -15.20
C TRP A 539 3.12 -19.79 -16.51
N ASP A 540 4.12 -20.53 -16.95
CA ASP A 540 4.76 -20.39 -18.26
C ASP A 540 4.83 -21.77 -18.95
N LYS A 541 4.13 -21.92 -20.05
CA LYS A 541 4.10 -23.16 -20.85
C LYS A 541 5.47 -23.67 -21.31
N ASN A 542 6.46 -22.78 -21.39
CA ASN A 542 7.82 -23.10 -21.80
C ASN A 542 8.74 -23.49 -20.64
N ASN A 543 8.27 -23.35 -19.38
CA ASN A 543 9.00 -23.72 -18.19
C ASN A 543 8.25 -24.80 -17.41
N PRO A 544 8.69 -26.08 -17.47
CA PRO A 544 8.01 -27.19 -16.81
C PRO A 544 7.92 -27.06 -15.28
N ASP A 545 8.84 -26.30 -14.65
CA ASP A 545 8.85 -26.06 -13.22
C ASP A 545 7.96 -24.90 -12.79
N SER A 546 7.34 -24.18 -13.75
CA SER A 546 6.45 -23.07 -13.45
C SER A 546 5.08 -23.55 -12.95
N GLY A 547 4.39 -22.65 -12.25
CA GLY A 547 3.05 -22.91 -11.77
C GLY A 547 3.00 -23.79 -10.53
N THR A 548 4.04 -23.79 -9.69
CA THR A 548 4.09 -24.57 -8.46
C THR A 548 3.93 -23.68 -7.22
N LEU A 549 2.97 -24.03 -6.38
CA LEU A 549 2.74 -23.42 -5.07
C LEU A 549 3.06 -24.44 -3.97
N PHE A 550 3.89 -24.03 -3.01
CA PHE A 550 4.18 -24.80 -1.81
C PHE A 550 3.50 -24.14 -0.62
N LEU A 551 2.63 -24.89 0.06
CA LEU A 551 1.97 -24.49 1.30
C LEU A 551 2.76 -25.13 2.45
N CYS A 552 3.50 -24.30 3.19
CA CYS A 552 4.43 -24.77 4.20
C CYS A 552 3.77 -24.65 5.59
N ARG A 553 3.80 -25.71 6.37
CA ARG A 553 3.22 -25.78 7.73
C ARG A 553 4.30 -25.72 8.79
N SER A 554 3.98 -25.09 9.93
CA SER A 554 4.85 -25.10 11.10
C SER A 554 4.92 -26.50 11.73
N GLU A 555 6.04 -26.82 12.40
CA GLU A 555 6.23 -28.10 13.11
C GLU A 555 5.39 -28.22 14.39
N ASP A 556 4.82 -27.12 14.90
CA ASP A 556 4.21 -27.05 16.24
C ASP A 556 2.76 -27.61 16.33
N ASP A 557 2.22 -28.21 15.26
CA ASP A 557 0.83 -28.69 15.17
C ASP A 557 0.70 -30.23 15.08
N GLU A 558 1.58 -31.02 15.76
CA GLU A 558 1.35 -32.42 16.06
C GLU A 558 0.86 -32.65 17.49
#